data_f8d98ed375eb60c2da8da77c979507bd
#
_entry.id   f8d98ed375eb60c2da8da77c979507bd
#
_cell.length_a   1.000
_cell.length_b   1.000
_cell.length_c   1.000
_cell.angle_alpha   90.00
_cell.angle_beta   90.00
_cell.angle_gamma   90.00
#
_symmetry.space_group_name_H-M   'P 1'
#
loop_
_entity.id
_entity.type
_entity.pdbx_description
1 polymer ?
#
loop_
_entity_poly.entity_id
_entity_poly.type
_entity_poly.pdbx_seq_one_letter_code
_entity_poly.pdbx_strand_id
1 'polypeptide(L)'
;MKKLILTFSLSLFVFSLFSQSSKIVFENSEHDFGEIQEKGGKVSYKFSFKNDGDEPLLILSVKPSCGCTTPNWSKNPIKPGEEGFIIAQYNPRGRPGVFRKSLNVVTNQSIQDKPNNIYIYIKGNVLR
;
A
#
# COMPACT_ATOMS: atom_id res chain seq x y z
N MET A 1 -4.55 22.94 -66.92
CA MET A 1 -5.32 22.31 -65.86
C MET A 1 -4.41 22.08 -64.64
N LYS A 2 -4.63 22.85 -63.62
CA LYS A 2 -3.88 22.66 -62.39
C LYS A 2 -4.57 21.57 -61.58
N LYS A 3 -3.94 20.42 -61.44
CA LYS A 3 -4.39 19.39 -60.51
C LYS A 3 -4.02 19.82 -59.12
N LEU A 4 -5.04 20.15 -58.31
CA LEU A 4 -4.86 20.36 -56.90
C LEU A 4 -4.64 18.98 -56.27
N ILE A 5 -3.41 18.67 -55.94
CA ILE A 5 -3.11 17.52 -55.08
C ILE A 5 -3.36 17.96 -53.66
N LEU A 6 -4.55 17.64 -53.17
CA LEU A 6 -4.83 17.77 -51.75
C LEU A 6 -4.08 16.65 -51.01
N THR A 7 -2.87 16.93 -50.59
CA THR A 7 -2.18 16.04 -49.66
C THR A 7 -2.90 16.19 -48.31
N PHE A 8 -3.87 15.31 -48.10
CA PHE A 8 -4.47 15.15 -46.80
C PHE A 8 -3.40 14.50 -45.90
N SER A 9 -2.62 15.34 -45.25
CA SER A 9 -1.71 14.89 -44.20
C SER A 9 -2.59 14.39 -43.05
N LEU A 10 -2.84 13.08 -43.06
CA LEU A 10 -3.43 12.40 -41.94
C LEU A 10 -2.40 12.41 -40.81
N SER A 11 -2.42 13.49 -40.07
CA SER A 11 -1.70 13.57 -38.80
C SER A 11 -2.28 12.47 -37.91
N LEU A 12 -1.61 11.33 -37.89
CA LEU A 12 -1.89 10.25 -36.94
C LEU A 12 -1.54 10.79 -35.56
N PHE A 13 -2.53 11.40 -34.89
CA PHE A 13 -2.44 11.75 -33.51
C PHE A 13 -2.43 10.42 -32.73
N VAL A 14 -1.25 9.90 -32.53
CA VAL A 14 -1.08 8.76 -31.62
C VAL A 14 -1.41 9.27 -30.22
N PHE A 15 -2.68 9.12 -29.85
CA PHE A 15 -3.08 9.21 -28.47
C PHE A 15 -2.37 8.06 -27.75
N SER A 16 -1.23 8.36 -27.15
CA SER A 16 -0.64 7.48 -26.17
C SER A 16 -1.66 7.38 -25.04
N LEU A 17 -2.43 6.30 -25.03
CA LEU A 17 -3.25 5.94 -23.89
C LEU A 17 -2.30 5.60 -22.73
N PHE A 18 -1.84 6.63 -22.04
CA PHE A 18 -1.23 6.43 -20.73
C PHE A 18 -2.35 5.95 -19.82
N SER A 19 -2.30 4.68 -19.45
CA SER A 19 -3.14 4.12 -18.41
C SER A 19 -2.76 4.80 -17.12
N GLN A 20 -3.61 5.74 -16.65
CA GLN A 20 -3.47 6.40 -15.37
C GLN A 20 -3.81 5.41 -14.26
N SER A 21 -2.94 5.27 -13.28
CA SER A 21 -3.14 4.41 -12.13
C SER A 21 -2.47 4.95 -10.89
N SER A 22 -3.05 4.64 -9.74
CA SER A 22 -2.39 4.82 -8.45
C SER A 22 -1.43 3.64 -8.21
N LYS A 23 -0.34 3.88 -7.48
CA LYS A 23 0.63 2.85 -7.15
C LYS A 23 1.21 3.10 -5.77
N ILE A 24 1.00 2.13 -4.87
CA ILE A 24 1.56 2.18 -3.53
C ILE A 24 2.97 1.57 -3.51
N VAL A 25 3.92 2.30 -2.95
CA VAL A 25 5.29 1.83 -2.73
C VAL A 25 5.65 2.03 -1.27
N PHE A 26 5.84 0.94 -0.56
CA PHE A 26 6.27 0.98 0.84
C PHE A 26 7.77 1.19 0.95
N GLU A 27 8.18 2.00 1.93
CA GLU A 27 9.58 2.13 2.32
C GLU A 27 10.11 0.81 2.87
N ASN A 28 9.31 0.19 3.78
CA ASN A 28 9.54 -1.16 4.30
C ASN A 28 8.21 -1.91 4.33
N SER A 29 8.18 -3.13 3.85
CA SER A 29 7.00 -3.98 3.89
C SER A 29 6.97 -4.95 5.09
N GLU A 30 8.02 -4.98 5.89
CA GLU A 30 8.15 -5.81 7.09
C GLU A 30 8.88 -5.05 8.18
N HIS A 31 8.37 -5.18 9.41
CA HIS A 31 9.02 -4.62 10.59
C HIS A 31 9.23 -5.69 11.66
N ASP A 32 10.45 -5.77 12.18
CA ASP A 32 10.82 -6.64 13.29
C ASP A 32 10.91 -5.82 14.58
N PHE A 33 9.99 -6.10 15.51
CA PHE A 33 10.02 -5.48 16.84
C PHE A 33 11.14 -6.04 17.71
N GLY A 34 11.79 -7.12 17.31
CA GLY A 34 12.77 -7.82 18.12
C GLY A 34 12.14 -8.50 19.34
N GLU A 35 12.88 -8.54 20.43
CA GLU A 35 12.39 -9.05 21.70
C GLU A 35 11.54 -8.00 22.43
N ILE A 36 10.30 -8.34 22.73
CA ILE A 36 9.37 -7.48 23.46
C ILE A 36 8.81 -8.22 24.67
N GLN A 37 8.47 -7.48 25.74
CA GLN A 37 7.93 -8.06 26.96
C GLN A 37 6.42 -8.28 26.83
N GLU A 38 5.96 -9.47 27.25
CA GLU A 38 4.51 -9.78 27.28
C GLU A 38 3.72 -8.74 28.08
N LYS A 39 4.27 -8.28 29.19
CA LYS A 39 3.68 -7.30 30.11
C LYS A 39 4.07 -5.85 29.79
N GLY A 40 4.82 -5.63 28.73
CA GLY A 40 5.34 -4.32 28.36
C GLY A 40 4.33 -3.40 27.68
N GLY A 41 3.13 -3.90 27.39
CA GLY A 41 2.10 -3.17 26.67
C GLY A 41 2.18 -3.35 25.16
N LYS A 42 1.26 -2.71 24.47
CA LYS A 42 1.16 -2.75 23.00
C LYS A 42 2.34 -2.07 22.36
N VAL A 43 2.78 -2.60 21.23
CA VAL A 43 3.84 -2.01 20.39
C VAL A 43 3.25 -1.60 19.04
N SER A 44 3.77 -0.53 18.48
CA SER A 44 3.28 0.02 17.21
C SER A 44 4.43 0.32 16.26
N TYR A 45 4.16 0.16 14.97
CA TYR A 45 5.07 0.59 13.92
C TYR A 45 4.28 1.31 12.81
N LYS A 46 4.86 2.38 12.30
CA LYS A 46 4.31 3.17 11.21
C LYS A 46 5.00 2.78 9.90
N PHE A 47 4.27 2.09 9.05
CA PHE A 47 4.69 1.83 7.68
C PHE A 47 4.42 3.06 6.83
N SER A 48 5.48 3.68 6.34
CA SER A 48 5.37 4.80 5.42
C SER A 48 5.34 4.28 3.98
N PHE A 49 4.49 4.88 3.16
CA PHE A 49 4.41 4.58 1.74
C PHE A 49 4.30 5.87 0.93
N LYS A 50 4.57 5.75 -0.35
CA LYS A 50 4.44 6.82 -1.33
C LYS A 50 3.50 6.38 -2.44
N ASN A 51 2.71 7.31 -2.96
CA ASN A 51 1.99 7.10 -4.20
C ASN A 51 2.92 7.41 -5.38
N ASP A 52 3.42 6.36 -6.02
CA ASP A 52 4.30 6.44 -7.20
C ASP A 52 3.52 6.37 -8.52
N GLY A 53 2.21 6.48 -8.44
CA GLY A 53 1.33 6.56 -9.61
C GLY A 53 1.06 8.00 -10.04
N ASP A 54 0.16 8.15 -10.98
CA ASP A 54 -0.27 9.44 -11.55
C ASP A 54 -1.73 9.79 -11.21
N GLU A 55 -2.40 8.92 -10.43
CA GLU A 55 -3.73 9.17 -9.87
C GLU A 55 -3.72 9.09 -8.33
N PRO A 56 -4.68 9.74 -7.66
CA PRO A 56 -4.80 9.65 -6.21
C PRO A 56 -4.94 8.20 -5.73
N LEU A 57 -4.18 7.86 -4.69
CA LEU A 57 -4.21 6.55 -4.04
C LEU A 57 -5.13 6.60 -2.83
N LEU A 58 -6.08 5.69 -2.77
CA LEU A 58 -6.98 5.54 -1.64
C LEU A 58 -6.80 4.15 -1.01
N ILE A 59 -6.57 4.12 0.30
CA ILE A 59 -6.58 2.85 1.05
C ILE A 59 -8.03 2.55 1.41
N LEU A 60 -8.54 1.43 0.90
CA LEU A 60 -9.93 1.01 1.08
C LEU A 60 -10.10 0.23 2.39
N SER A 61 -9.15 -0.64 2.70
CA SER A 61 -9.14 -1.40 3.95
C SER A 61 -7.75 -1.93 4.29
N VAL A 62 -7.53 -2.18 5.57
CA VAL A 62 -6.36 -2.91 6.07
C VAL A 62 -6.85 -3.99 7.01
N LYS A 63 -6.68 -5.25 6.62
CA LYS A 63 -7.17 -6.39 7.38
C LYS A 63 -6.01 -7.16 8.01
N PRO A 64 -5.93 -7.20 9.35
CA PRO A 64 -4.93 -8.01 10.02
C PRO A 64 -5.29 -9.50 9.98
N SER A 65 -4.28 -10.36 10.01
CA SER A 65 -4.45 -11.82 10.04
C SER A 65 -4.98 -12.36 11.37
N CYS A 66 -4.90 -11.56 12.45
CA CYS A 66 -5.46 -11.92 13.76
C CYS A 66 -6.01 -10.68 14.48
N GLY A 67 -6.88 -10.91 15.47
CA GLY A 67 -7.39 -9.85 16.36
C GLY A 67 -6.33 -9.26 17.31
N CYS A 68 -5.12 -9.79 17.33
CA CYS A 68 -3.98 -9.30 18.08
C CYS A 68 -3.34 -8.05 17.50
N THR A 69 -3.67 -7.71 16.28
CA THR A 69 -3.13 -6.56 15.55
C THR A 69 -4.25 -5.61 15.19
N THR A 70 -4.08 -4.34 15.54
CA THR A 70 -5.05 -3.28 15.23
C THR A 70 -4.42 -2.30 14.26
N PRO A 71 -4.98 -2.15 13.04
CA PRO A 71 -4.47 -1.20 12.07
C PRO A 71 -5.10 0.18 12.20
N ASN A 72 -4.34 1.20 11.82
CA ASN A 72 -4.83 2.52 11.52
C ASN A 72 -4.09 3.06 10.30
N TRP A 73 -4.71 3.90 9.49
CA TRP A 73 -4.11 4.36 8.24
C TRP A 73 -4.62 5.73 7.80
N SER A 74 -3.93 6.32 6.83
CA SER A 74 -4.34 7.56 6.18
C SER A 74 -5.71 7.38 5.53
N LYS A 75 -6.69 8.18 5.91
CA LYS A 75 -8.08 8.11 5.42
C LYS A 75 -8.33 8.99 4.19
N ASN A 76 -7.51 10.02 4.01
CA ASN A 76 -7.62 10.91 2.87
C ASN A 76 -6.90 10.33 1.65
N PRO A 77 -7.36 10.65 0.42
CA PRO A 77 -6.63 10.27 -0.78
C PRO A 77 -5.20 10.83 -0.76
N ILE A 78 -4.24 10.01 -1.17
CA ILE A 78 -2.83 10.36 -1.28
C ILE A 78 -2.55 10.78 -2.72
N LYS A 79 -2.22 12.04 -2.93
CA LYS A 79 -1.92 12.56 -4.26
C LYS A 79 -0.66 11.95 -4.85
N PRO A 80 -0.51 11.93 -6.19
CA PRO A 80 0.74 11.48 -6.81
C PRO A 80 1.97 12.16 -6.23
N GLY A 81 2.97 11.37 -5.84
CA GLY A 81 4.19 11.84 -5.22
C GLY A 81 4.11 12.13 -3.72
N GLU A 82 2.93 12.12 -3.13
CA GLU A 82 2.76 12.31 -1.68
C GLU A 82 2.92 11.01 -0.90
N GLU A 83 3.15 11.16 0.39
CA GLU A 83 3.31 10.05 1.32
C GLU A 83 2.06 9.86 2.19
N GLY A 84 1.85 8.61 2.58
CA GLY A 84 0.85 8.21 3.55
C GLY A 84 1.42 7.21 4.53
N PHE A 85 0.58 6.67 5.40
CA PHE A 85 1.01 5.73 6.43
C PHE A 85 -0.03 4.66 6.71
N ILE A 86 0.48 3.53 7.23
CA ILE A 86 -0.29 2.48 7.90
C ILE A 86 0.41 2.20 9.22
N ILE A 87 -0.33 2.32 10.32
CA ILE A 87 0.16 1.97 11.65
C ILE A 87 -0.37 0.59 11.99
N ALA A 88 0.52 -0.31 12.41
CA ALA A 88 0.18 -1.61 12.95
C ALA A 88 0.50 -1.63 14.44
N GLN A 89 -0.51 -1.88 15.27
CA GLN A 89 -0.38 -2.02 16.71
C GLN A 89 -0.57 -3.48 17.10
N TYR A 90 0.40 -4.04 17.78
CA TYR A 90 0.38 -5.44 18.22
C TYR A 90 0.25 -5.53 19.74
N ASN A 91 -0.67 -6.40 20.20
CA ASN A 91 -0.86 -6.69 21.62
C ASN A 91 -0.16 -8.01 21.99
N PRO A 92 0.97 -7.96 22.73
CA PRO A 92 1.72 -9.16 23.09
C PRO A 92 1.12 -9.93 24.28
N ARG A 93 0.15 -9.37 24.96
CA ARG A 93 -0.43 -9.95 26.16
C ARG A 93 -1.07 -11.31 25.91
N GLY A 94 -0.64 -12.33 26.63
CA GLY A 94 -1.10 -13.70 26.48
C GLY A 94 -0.57 -14.41 25.24
N ARG A 95 0.47 -13.85 24.58
CA ARG A 95 1.03 -14.36 23.32
C ARG A 95 2.56 -14.51 23.36
N PRO A 96 3.11 -15.26 24.33
CA PRO A 96 4.55 -15.44 24.39
C PRO A 96 5.07 -16.23 23.20
N GLY A 97 6.30 -15.96 22.80
CA GLY A 97 6.99 -16.64 21.71
C GLY A 97 7.14 -15.81 20.44
N VAL A 98 7.70 -16.43 19.42
CA VAL A 98 7.94 -15.82 18.13
C VAL A 98 6.61 -15.61 17.38
N PHE A 99 6.44 -14.45 16.80
CA PHE A 99 5.27 -14.14 15.98
C PHE A 99 5.66 -13.53 14.64
N ARG A 100 4.83 -13.74 13.65
CA ARG A 100 4.81 -13.05 12.36
C ARG A 100 3.36 -12.89 11.92
N LYS A 101 2.91 -11.66 11.79
CA LYS A 101 1.53 -11.34 11.43
C LYS A 101 1.49 -10.53 10.16
N SER A 102 0.53 -10.83 9.31
CA SER A 102 0.29 -10.09 8.07
C SER A 102 -0.86 -9.12 8.20
N LEU A 103 -0.80 -8.04 7.42
CA LEU A 103 -1.90 -7.13 7.20
C LEU A 103 -2.13 -7.05 5.69
N ASN A 104 -3.35 -7.32 5.27
CA ASN A 104 -3.74 -7.20 3.88
C ASN A 104 -4.21 -5.77 3.61
N VAL A 105 -3.49 -5.07 2.75
CA VAL A 105 -3.78 -3.70 2.35
C VAL A 105 -4.51 -3.71 1.03
N VAL A 106 -5.75 -3.23 1.02
CA VAL A 106 -6.56 -3.10 -0.18
C VAL A 106 -6.63 -1.63 -0.57
N THR A 107 -6.24 -1.33 -1.79
CA THR A 107 -6.23 0.03 -2.35
C THR A 107 -7.11 0.11 -3.60
N ASN A 108 -7.31 1.33 -4.11
CA ASN A 108 -7.96 1.55 -5.40
C ASN A 108 -7.04 1.29 -6.60
N GLN A 109 -5.83 0.81 -6.37
CA GLN A 109 -4.89 0.48 -7.44
C GLN A 109 -5.44 -0.66 -8.29
N SER A 110 -5.65 -0.42 -9.60
CA SER A 110 -6.03 -1.46 -10.54
C SER A 110 -4.83 -2.31 -10.93
N ILE A 111 -4.94 -3.61 -10.71
CA ILE A 111 -4.04 -4.58 -11.32
C ILE A 111 -4.92 -5.53 -12.15
N GLN A 112 -4.97 -5.31 -13.47
CA GLN A 112 -5.57 -6.16 -14.49
C GLN A 112 -6.46 -7.30 -13.94
N ASP A 113 -7.71 -6.98 -13.58
CA ASP A 113 -8.77 -7.92 -13.16
C ASP A 113 -8.46 -8.82 -11.95
N LYS A 114 -7.41 -8.52 -11.19
CA LYS A 114 -7.09 -9.27 -9.97
C LYS A 114 -7.30 -8.41 -8.72
N PRO A 115 -7.84 -8.98 -7.64
CA PRO A 115 -7.89 -8.28 -6.37
C PRO A 115 -6.48 -7.87 -5.96
N ASN A 116 -6.34 -6.61 -5.60
CA ASN A 116 -5.08 -5.99 -5.28
C ASN A 116 -4.69 -6.33 -3.83
N ASN A 117 -4.14 -7.52 -3.64
CA ASN A 117 -3.69 -7.99 -2.33
C ASN A 117 -2.24 -7.60 -2.11
N ILE A 118 -2.04 -6.57 -1.30
CA ILE A 118 -0.73 -6.13 -0.85
C ILE A 118 -0.60 -6.50 0.61
N TYR A 119 0.50 -7.16 0.97
CA TYR A 119 0.74 -7.58 2.35
C TYR A 119 1.92 -6.85 2.94
N ILE A 120 1.76 -6.39 4.17
CA ILE A 120 2.82 -5.94 5.04
C ILE A 120 2.86 -6.84 6.27
N TYR A 121 4.01 -6.90 6.93
CA TYR A 121 4.24 -7.87 7.99
C TYR A 121 4.87 -7.21 9.21
N ILE A 122 4.45 -7.68 10.37
CA ILE A 122 5.12 -7.42 11.65
C ILE A 122 5.58 -8.75 12.22
N LYS A 123 6.72 -8.74 12.87
CA LYS A 123 7.28 -9.91 13.55
C LYS A 123 8.02 -9.51 14.83
N GLY A 124 8.33 -10.49 15.64
CA GLY A 124 9.08 -10.31 16.86
C GLY A 124 9.06 -11.57 17.72
N ASN A 125 9.59 -11.44 18.92
CA ASN A 125 9.60 -12.50 19.92
C ASN A 125 9.12 -11.93 21.26
N VAL A 126 8.00 -12.45 21.76
CA VAL A 126 7.42 -12.03 23.04
C VAL A 126 8.03 -12.85 24.16
N LEU A 127 8.71 -12.18 25.08
CA LEU A 127 9.31 -12.77 26.26
C LEU A 127 8.35 -12.68 27.47
N ARG A 128 8.31 -13.71 28.29
CA ARG A 128 7.57 -13.75 29.55
C ARG A 128 8.28 -12.99 30.68
#